data_dfe8a3ca703a85829f020eba6178a3e1
#
_entry.id   dfe8a3ca703a85829f020eba6178a3e1
#
_cell.length_a   1.000
_cell.length_b   1.000
_cell.length_c   1.000
_cell.angle_alpha   90.00
_cell.angle_beta   90.00
_cell.angle_gamma   90.00
#
_symmetry.space_group_name_H-M   'P 1'
#
loop_
_entity.id
_entity.type
_entity.pdbx_description
1 polymer ?
#
loop_
_entity_poly.entity_id
_entity_poly.type
_entity_poly.pdbx_seq_one_letter_code
_entity_poly.pdbx_strand_id
1 'polypeptide(L)'
;MQADLAYAAERITHDYPEPTGTKKGKISTVSDYFRNIRTHSIHPRVSVGYDFGSWRIAADYARYRKWNNNKYSVNTKLVKIGGDERLRNEQTLKTEHQENGTFHAVSSLGLSTIYDFDTGSRFKPYIGMRVAYGHVRHQVRSVQQETEIVTTYPSDGSAKTSVPSEMPPKPAYHENRSSRRLGFGAMAGVGIDVAPGLTLDAGYRYHYWGRLENTRFKTHEASLGVRYRF
;
A
#
# COMPACT_ATOMS: atom_id res chain seq x y z
N MET A 1 33.55 -1.26 -13.92
CA MET A 1 32.17 -0.77 -14.04
C MET A 1 31.24 -1.94 -14.23
N GLN A 2 29.98 -1.80 -13.89
CA GLN A 2 28.98 -2.85 -14.09
C GLN A 2 27.64 -2.22 -14.49
N ALA A 3 26.85 -2.97 -15.24
CA ALA A 3 25.46 -2.65 -15.52
C ALA A 3 24.62 -3.90 -15.28
N ASP A 4 23.42 -3.74 -14.73
CA ASP A 4 22.49 -4.85 -14.58
C ASP A 4 21.09 -4.49 -15.06
N LEU A 5 20.39 -5.51 -15.54
CA LEU A 5 18.98 -5.48 -15.88
C LEU A 5 18.29 -6.60 -15.10
N ALA A 6 17.25 -6.25 -14.36
CA ALA A 6 16.50 -7.21 -13.59
C ALA A 6 14.99 -7.06 -13.80
N TYR A 7 14.28 -8.18 -13.65
CA TYR A 7 12.85 -8.20 -13.46
C TYR A 7 12.55 -8.45 -11.99
N ALA A 8 11.70 -7.62 -11.43
CA ALA A 8 11.35 -7.68 -10.03
C ALA A 8 9.85 -7.93 -9.87
N ALA A 9 9.52 -8.90 -9.02
CA ALA A 9 8.17 -9.12 -8.53
C ALA A 9 8.03 -8.44 -7.17
N GLU A 10 7.12 -7.51 -7.05
CA GLU A 10 6.95 -6.67 -5.87
C GLU A 10 5.63 -6.96 -5.17
N ARG A 11 5.69 -7.03 -3.85
CA ARG A 11 4.52 -7.03 -2.96
C ARG A 11 4.51 -5.76 -2.14
N ILE A 12 3.45 -4.98 -2.29
CA ILE A 12 3.22 -3.75 -1.57
C ILE A 12 2.31 -4.07 -0.37
N THR A 13 2.72 -3.63 0.81
CA THR A 13 1.94 -3.76 2.03
C THR A 13 1.64 -2.39 2.60
N HIS A 14 0.36 -2.15 2.89
CA HIS A 14 -0.13 -0.97 3.57
C HIS A 14 -0.57 -1.36 4.98
N ASP A 15 0.02 -0.76 6.01
CA ASP A 15 -0.45 -0.91 7.38
C ASP A 15 -1.36 0.28 7.69
N TYR A 16 -2.65 0.02 7.78
CA TYR A 16 -3.64 1.02 8.18
C TYR A 16 -3.74 1.07 9.72
N PRO A 17 -4.02 2.24 10.31
CA PRO A 17 -4.34 2.31 11.73
C PRO A 17 -5.61 1.49 12.00
N GLU A 18 -5.66 0.83 13.15
CA GLU A 18 -6.87 0.14 13.60
C GLU A 18 -8.03 1.11 13.69
N PRO A 19 -9.25 0.69 13.30
CA PRO A 19 -10.44 1.52 13.44
C PRO A 19 -10.63 1.86 14.91
N THR A 20 -10.63 3.15 15.22
CA THR A 20 -10.86 3.64 16.60
C THR A 20 -12.31 3.40 16.97
N GLY A 21 -12.54 2.39 17.80
CA GLY A 21 -13.82 1.89 18.22
C GLY A 21 -14.72 2.89 18.98
N THR A 22 -15.78 2.36 19.47
CA THR A 22 -16.91 2.93 20.20
C THR A 22 -16.54 3.99 21.23
N LYS A 23 -16.97 5.23 21.04
CA LYS A 23 -16.96 6.22 22.13
C LYS A 23 -18.12 5.92 23.07
N LYS A 24 -17.80 5.76 24.36
CA LYS A 24 -18.76 5.53 25.43
C LYS A 24 -19.88 6.56 25.41
N GLY A 25 -21.13 6.12 25.27
CA GLY A 25 -22.33 6.98 25.29
C GLY A 25 -22.91 7.38 23.93
N LYS A 26 -22.27 7.01 22.80
CA LYS A 26 -22.84 7.12 21.46
C LYS A 26 -22.58 5.83 20.72
N ILE A 27 -23.62 5.18 20.22
CA ILE A 27 -23.46 4.00 19.35
C ILE A 27 -22.93 4.51 18.02
N SER A 28 -21.61 4.45 17.86
CA SER A 28 -20.94 4.71 16.59
C SER A 28 -20.09 3.49 16.29
N THR A 29 -20.47 2.75 15.28
CA THR A 29 -19.67 1.63 14.76
C THR A 29 -18.97 2.12 13.51
N VAL A 30 -17.65 2.22 13.55
CA VAL A 30 -16.84 2.45 12.37
C VAL A 30 -16.25 1.12 11.96
N SER A 31 -16.61 0.62 10.79
CA SER A 31 -15.96 -0.53 10.21
C SER A 31 -15.29 -0.10 8.91
N ASP A 32 -13.98 -0.22 8.89
CA ASP A 32 -13.17 0.06 7.71
C ASP A 32 -12.85 -1.26 7.00
N TYR A 33 -13.30 -1.38 5.76
CA TYR A 33 -13.00 -2.52 4.90
C TYR A 33 -11.99 -2.10 3.84
N PHE A 34 -10.80 -2.67 3.92
CA PHE A 34 -9.75 -2.42 2.94
C PHE A 34 -9.75 -3.52 1.88
N ARG A 35 -9.94 -3.13 0.63
CA ARG A 35 -9.77 -4.02 -0.51
C ARG A 35 -8.42 -3.74 -1.18
N ASN A 36 -7.73 -4.81 -1.61
CA ASN A 36 -6.46 -4.73 -2.37
C ASN A 36 -5.28 -4.10 -1.60
N ILE A 37 -5.13 -4.45 -0.32
CA ILE A 37 -3.99 -4.06 0.51
C ILE A 37 -2.66 -4.67 0.00
N ARG A 38 -2.74 -5.74 -0.81
CA ARG A 38 -1.59 -6.45 -1.36
C ARG A 38 -1.65 -6.41 -2.86
N THR A 39 -0.71 -5.70 -3.46
CA THR A 39 -0.58 -5.62 -4.91
C THR A 39 0.70 -6.30 -5.35
N HIS A 40 0.63 -7.09 -6.40
CA HIS A 40 1.78 -7.70 -7.05
C HIS A 40 2.05 -6.93 -8.33
N SER A 41 3.28 -6.54 -8.54
CA SER A 41 3.73 -5.85 -9.74
C SER A 41 5.01 -6.48 -10.24
N ILE A 42 5.10 -6.70 -11.54
CA ILE A 42 6.35 -7.08 -12.20
C ILE A 42 6.83 -5.85 -12.96
N HIS A 43 8.06 -5.44 -12.69
CA HIS A 43 8.63 -4.25 -13.30
C HIS A 43 10.11 -4.43 -13.65
N PRO A 44 10.59 -3.75 -14.71
CA PRO A 44 12.00 -3.73 -15.03
C PRO A 44 12.76 -2.76 -14.10
N ARG A 45 13.99 -3.13 -13.80
CA ARG A 45 14.97 -2.31 -13.11
C ARG A 45 16.27 -2.31 -13.89
N VAL A 46 16.89 -1.16 -14.02
CA VAL A 46 18.23 -1.01 -14.58
C VAL A 46 19.13 -0.40 -13.53
N SER A 47 20.36 -0.84 -13.48
CA SER A 47 21.35 -0.23 -12.60
C SER A 47 22.73 -0.15 -13.26
N VAL A 48 23.50 0.78 -12.78
CA VAL A 48 24.89 0.99 -13.15
C VAL A 48 25.71 1.21 -11.88
N GLY A 49 26.90 0.67 -11.83
CA GLY A 49 27.70 0.76 -10.62
C GLY A 49 29.19 0.57 -10.85
N TYR A 50 29.90 0.66 -9.76
CA TYR A 50 31.33 0.42 -9.68
C TYR A 50 31.63 -0.69 -8.66
N ASP A 51 32.47 -1.63 -9.06
CA ASP A 51 32.90 -2.79 -8.29
C ASP A 51 34.35 -2.54 -7.78
N PHE A 52 34.51 -2.56 -6.46
CA PHE A 52 35.80 -2.40 -5.76
C PHE A 52 36.39 -3.74 -5.30
N GLY A 53 35.87 -4.85 -5.83
CA GLY A 53 36.17 -6.22 -5.39
C GLY A 53 35.13 -6.78 -4.46
N SER A 54 35.30 -6.71 -3.15
CA SER A 54 34.30 -7.16 -2.19
C SER A 54 33.14 -6.15 -1.99
N TRP A 55 33.32 -4.91 -2.38
CA TRP A 55 32.31 -3.86 -2.24
C TRP A 55 31.87 -3.34 -3.61
N ARG A 56 30.57 -3.09 -3.73
CA ARG A 56 29.96 -2.45 -4.90
C ARG A 56 29.12 -1.26 -4.49
N ILE A 57 29.17 -0.21 -5.31
CA ILE A 57 28.21 0.89 -5.24
C ILE A 57 27.44 0.90 -6.55
N ALA A 58 26.11 0.91 -6.48
CA ALA A 58 25.25 0.91 -7.65
C ALA A 58 24.12 1.93 -7.53
N ALA A 59 23.91 2.67 -8.60
CA ALA A 59 22.71 3.50 -8.78
C ALA A 59 21.70 2.71 -9.62
N ASP A 60 20.45 2.70 -9.21
CA ASP A 60 19.38 1.97 -9.90
C ASP A 60 18.16 2.83 -10.15
N TYR A 61 17.46 2.51 -11.23
CA TYR A 61 16.17 3.08 -11.58
C TYR A 61 15.16 1.97 -11.81
N ALA A 62 14.00 2.10 -11.18
CA ALA A 62 12.88 1.19 -11.36
C ALA A 62 11.59 1.98 -11.66
N ARG A 63 10.75 1.43 -12.53
CA ARG A 63 9.44 1.98 -12.85
C ARG A 63 8.37 0.94 -12.61
N TYR A 64 7.54 1.22 -11.63
CA TYR A 64 6.48 0.32 -11.18
C TYR A 64 5.22 0.44 -12.04
N ARG A 65 4.42 -0.63 -12.10
CA ARG A 65 3.12 -0.60 -12.76
C ARG A 65 2.07 0.11 -11.90
N LYS A 66 0.98 0.49 -12.53
CA LYS A 66 -0.20 1.03 -11.84
C LYS A 66 -0.75 -0.01 -10.87
N TRP A 67 -1.19 0.44 -9.70
CA TRP A 67 -1.98 -0.37 -8.78
C TRP A 67 -3.14 0.43 -8.19
N ASN A 68 -4.17 -0.30 -7.74
CA ASN A 68 -5.36 0.28 -7.14
C ASN A 68 -5.38 -0.01 -5.65
N ASN A 69 -5.79 0.99 -4.89
CA ASN A 69 -6.04 0.88 -3.47
C ASN A 69 -7.47 1.38 -3.21
N ASN A 70 -8.38 0.47 -2.88
CA ASN A 70 -9.77 0.80 -2.63
C ASN A 70 -10.06 0.67 -1.14
N LYS A 71 -10.64 1.69 -0.57
CA LYS A 71 -11.06 1.77 0.81
C LYS A 71 -12.58 1.95 0.87
N TYR A 72 -13.22 1.21 1.75
CA TYR A 72 -14.64 1.36 2.04
C TYR A 72 -14.80 1.47 3.54
N SER A 73 -15.54 2.46 4.01
CA SER A 73 -15.85 2.63 5.41
C SER A 73 -17.34 2.88 5.62
N VAL A 74 -17.87 2.33 6.70
CA VAL A 74 -19.24 2.53 7.13
C VAL A 74 -19.24 3.08 8.54
N ASN A 75 -19.92 4.19 8.73
CA ASN A 75 -20.13 4.79 10.04
C ASN A 75 -21.65 4.82 10.31
N THR A 76 -22.08 4.29 11.46
CA THR A 76 -23.48 4.35 11.91
C THR A 76 -23.55 5.15 13.19
N LYS A 77 -24.30 6.23 13.18
CA LYS A 77 -24.48 7.14 14.31
C LYS A 77 -25.93 7.22 14.71
N LEU A 78 -26.22 7.00 16.00
CA LEU A 78 -27.53 7.28 16.56
C LEU A 78 -27.73 8.79 16.60
N VAL A 79 -28.77 9.29 15.94
CA VAL A 79 -29.05 10.73 15.80
C VAL A 79 -30.11 11.15 16.83
N LYS A 80 -31.19 10.39 16.97
CA LYS A 80 -32.32 10.74 17.82
C LYS A 80 -32.97 9.48 18.37
N ILE A 81 -33.44 9.58 19.61
CA ILE A 81 -34.38 8.64 20.23
C ILE A 81 -35.65 9.41 20.50
N GLY A 82 -36.75 8.91 20.05
CA GLY A 82 -38.08 9.51 20.23
C GLY A 82 -39.14 8.42 20.41
N GLY A 83 -40.36 8.81 20.58
CA GLY A 83 -41.47 7.91 20.75
C GLY A 83 -42.20 8.18 22.06
N ASP A 84 -43.23 7.39 22.31
CA ASP A 84 -44.06 7.42 23.52
C ASP A 84 -43.93 6.08 24.29
N GLU A 85 -44.74 5.91 25.34
CA GLU A 85 -44.73 4.69 26.17
C GLU A 85 -45.03 3.40 25.39
N ARG A 86 -45.65 3.51 24.21
CA ARG A 86 -46.03 2.37 23.35
C ARG A 86 -45.09 2.10 22.20
N LEU A 87 -44.36 3.12 21.76
CA LEU A 87 -43.50 3.04 20.57
C LEU A 87 -42.19 3.81 20.80
N ARG A 88 -41.06 3.12 20.80
CA ARG A 88 -39.74 3.74 20.83
C ARG A 88 -39.20 3.79 19.41
N ASN A 89 -38.82 4.97 18.95
CA ASN A 89 -38.20 5.18 17.67
C ASN A 89 -36.75 5.56 17.84
N GLU A 90 -35.87 4.86 17.15
CA GLU A 90 -34.43 5.18 17.05
C GLU A 90 -34.12 5.61 15.62
N GLN A 91 -33.61 6.81 15.47
CA GLN A 91 -33.17 7.36 14.21
C GLN A 91 -31.66 7.25 14.13
N THR A 92 -31.15 6.46 13.19
CA THR A 92 -29.71 6.26 12.96
C THR A 92 -29.32 6.78 11.58
N LEU A 93 -28.17 7.43 11.50
CA LEU A 93 -27.57 7.86 10.25
C LEU A 93 -26.43 6.91 9.91
N LYS A 94 -26.58 6.18 8.81
CA LYS A 94 -25.55 5.34 8.22
C LYS A 94 -24.83 6.14 7.14
N THR A 95 -23.53 6.33 7.29
CA THR A 95 -22.68 7.00 6.30
C THR A 95 -21.76 5.97 5.69
N GLU A 96 -21.86 5.76 4.39
CA GLU A 96 -20.98 4.90 3.61
C GLU A 96 -20.03 5.77 2.82
N HIS A 97 -18.73 5.53 2.98
CA HIS A 97 -17.68 6.25 2.29
C HIS A 97 -16.84 5.27 1.49
N GLN A 98 -16.82 5.45 0.18
CA GLN A 98 -16.00 4.65 -0.73
C GLN A 98 -14.92 5.53 -1.33
N GLU A 99 -13.68 5.11 -1.15
CA GLU A 99 -12.50 5.76 -1.71
C GLU A 99 -11.80 4.79 -2.66
N ASN A 100 -11.67 5.20 -3.91
CA ASN A 100 -10.96 4.46 -4.93
C ASN A 100 -9.68 5.23 -5.27
N GLY A 101 -8.55 4.67 -4.86
CA GLY A 101 -7.23 5.20 -5.15
C GLY A 101 -6.57 4.46 -6.31
N THR A 102 -6.05 5.19 -7.28
CA THR A 102 -5.22 4.64 -8.35
C THR A 102 -3.86 5.28 -8.31
N PHE A 103 -2.82 4.45 -8.07
CA PHE A 103 -1.44 4.90 -8.10
C PHE A 103 -0.91 4.82 -9.53
N HIS A 104 -0.53 5.97 -10.06
CA HIS A 104 0.06 6.10 -11.39
C HIS A 104 1.52 6.48 -11.27
N ALA A 105 2.32 6.07 -12.24
CA ALA A 105 3.69 6.54 -12.41
C ALA A 105 4.50 6.54 -11.11
N VAL A 106 4.73 5.36 -10.56
CA VAL A 106 5.67 5.17 -9.47
C VAL A 106 7.02 4.88 -10.07
N SER A 107 8.00 5.64 -9.66
CA SER A 107 9.40 5.41 -10.03
C SER A 107 10.28 5.58 -8.81
N SER A 108 11.37 4.87 -8.77
CA SER A 108 12.39 5.06 -7.75
C SER A 108 13.76 5.19 -8.39
N LEU A 109 14.53 6.15 -7.88
CA LEU A 109 15.95 6.27 -8.10
C LEU A 109 16.66 5.90 -6.81
N GLY A 110 17.53 4.91 -6.83
CA GLY A 110 18.19 4.39 -5.66
C GLY A 110 19.70 4.40 -5.77
N LEU A 111 20.34 4.47 -4.61
CA LEU A 111 21.78 4.24 -4.44
C LEU A 111 21.94 3.10 -3.44
N SER A 112 22.75 2.11 -3.81
CA SER A 112 23.00 0.90 -3.02
C SER A 112 24.46 0.74 -2.74
N THR A 113 24.78 0.29 -1.53
CA THR A 113 26.08 -0.23 -1.15
C THR A 113 25.94 -1.71 -0.87
N ILE A 114 26.74 -2.53 -1.51
CA ILE A 114 26.60 -3.99 -1.53
C ILE A 114 27.95 -4.61 -1.18
N TYR A 115 27.93 -5.62 -0.33
CA TYR A 115 29.07 -6.44 0.02
C TYR A 115 28.91 -7.84 -0.58
N ASP A 116 29.84 -8.25 -1.41
CA ASP A 116 29.92 -9.57 -2.03
C ASP A 116 30.85 -10.47 -1.22
N PHE A 117 30.33 -11.62 -0.81
CA PHE A 117 31.13 -12.63 -0.11
C PHE A 117 31.91 -13.45 -1.14
N ASP A 118 33.22 -13.48 -1.01
CA ASP A 118 34.06 -14.37 -1.82
C ASP A 118 34.03 -15.77 -1.22
N THR A 119 33.42 -16.68 -1.95
CA THR A 119 33.30 -18.10 -1.54
C THR A 119 34.32 -18.99 -2.26
N GLY A 120 35.19 -18.43 -3.10
CA GLY A 120 36.10 -19.20 -3.97
C GLY A 120 35.34 -20.03 -5.03
N SER A 121 34.02 -19.80 -5.20
CA SER A 121 33.17 -20.54 -6.13
C SER A 121 32.48 -19.59 -7.13
N ARG A 122 31.70 -20.17 -8.06
CA ARG A 122 30.88 -19.37 -8.98
C ARG A 122 29.72 -18.68 -8.28
N PHE A 123 29.36 -19.12 -7.07
CA PHE A 123 28.28 -18.55 -6.28
C PHE A 123 28.83 -17.44 -5.41
N LYS A 124 28.33 -16.23 -5.59
CA LYS A 124 28.70 -15.03 -4.85
C LYS A 124 27.49 -14.48 -4.10
N PRO A 125 27.28 -14.92 -2.86
CA PRO A 125 26.26 -14.33 -2.01
C PRO A 125 26.58 -12.86 -1.75
N TYR A 126 25.54 -12.05 -1.55
CA TYR A 126 25.73 -10.65 -1.19
C TYR A 126 24.66 -10.14 -0.25
N ILE A 127 25.03 -9.11 0.48
CA ILE A 127 24.12 -8.29 1.27
C ILE A 127 24.33 -6.83 0.94
N GLY A 128 23.33 -5.99 1.15
CA GLY A 128 23.47 -4.56 0.88
C GLY A 128 22.39 -3.72 1.52
N MET A 129 22.67 -2.43 1.51
CA MET A 129 21.75 -1.38 1.93
C MET A 129 21.43 -0.49 0.74
N ARG A 130 20.25 0.09 0.75
CA ARG A 130 19.76 0.98 -0.30
C ARG A 130 19.06 2.18 0.28
N VAL A 131 19.38 3.35 -0.25
CA VAL A 131 18.61 4.57 -0.08
C VAL A 131 17.96 4.90 -1.42
N ALA A 132 16.67 5.18 -1.44
CA ALA A 132 15.99 5.49 -2.68
C ALA A 132 15.02 6.65 -2.55
N TYR A 133 14.95 7.42 -3.62
CA TYR A 133 13.98 8.49 -3.80
C TYR A 133 12.85 8.00 -4.68
N GLY A 134 11.67 7.88 -4.09
CA GLY A 134 10.46 7.45 -4.77
C GLY A 134 9.55 8.61 -5.13
N HIS A 135 8.98 8.56 -6.35
CA HIS A 135 7.96 9.47 -6.81
C HIS A 135 6.67 8.71 -7.08
N VAL A 136 5.60 9.13 -6.43
CA VAL A 136 4.27 8.52 -6.52
C VAL A 136 3.26 9.58 -6.94
N ARG A 137 2.51 9.31 -8.01
CA ARG A 137 1.32 10.06 -8.37
C ARG A 137 0.11 9.19 -8.14
N HIS A 138 -0.86 9.68 -7.39
CA HIS A 138 -2.09 8.95 -7.18
C HIS A 138 -3.31 9.84 -7.41
N GLN A 139 -4.36 9.21 -7.92
CA GLN A 139 -5.68 9.79 -8.07
C GLN A 139 -6.59 9.15 -7.04
N VAL A 140 -7.32 9.98 -6.31
CA VAL A 140 -8.32 9.53 -5.36
C VAL A 140 -9.68 10.00 -5.84
N ARG A 141 -10.62 9.07 -5.91
CA ARG A 141 -12.03 9.36 -6.10
C ARG A 141 -12.79 8.87 -4.88
N SER A 142 -13.47 9.78 -4.18
CA SER A 142 -14.31 9.41 -3.06
C SER A 142 -15.76 9.72 -3.33
N VAL A 143 -16.64 8.82 -2.88
CA VAL A 143 -18.09 8.97 -2.93
C VAL A 143 -18.63 8.71 -1.53
N GLN A 144 -19.55 9.56 -1.08
CA GLN A 144 -20.20 9.42 0.21
C GLN A 144 -21.70 9.30 0.00
N GLN A 145 -22.29 8.23 0.56
CA GLN A 145 -23.72 7.98 0.60
C GLN A 145 -24.19 8.02 2.05
N GLU A 146 -25.28 8.73 2.31
CA GLU A 146 -25.92 8.77 3.62
C GLU A 146 -27.29 8.11 3.53
N THR A 147 -27.59 7.25 4.51
CA THR A 147 -28.89 6.58 4.64
C THR A 147 -29.39 6.80 6.05
N GLU A 148 -30.56 7.39 6.19
CA GLU A 148 -31.26 7.50 7.44
C GLU A 148 -32.06 6.23 7.66
N ILE A 149 -31.95 5.65 8.87
CA ILE A 149 -32.67 4.44 9.24
C ILE A 149 -33.51 4.76 10.49
N VAL A 150 -34.81 4.68 10.35
CA VAL A 150 -35.74 4.79 11.48
C VAL A 150 -36.12 3.38 11.93
N THR A 151 -35.76 3.02 13.15
CA THR A 151 -36.13 1.73 13.74
C THR A 151 -37.15 1.94 14.82
N THR A 152 -38.31 1.31 14.66
CA THR A 152 -39.42 1.35 15.60
C THR A 152 -39.42 0.07 16.43
N TYR A 153 -39.46 0.24 17.74
CA TYR A 153 -39.57 -0.82 18.74
C TYR A 153 -40.94 -0.74 19.42
N PRO A 154 -41.89 -1.63 19.08
CA PRO A 154 -43.17 -1.71 19.78
C PRO A 154 -42.99 -2.24 21.21
N SER A 155 -43.76 -1.70 22.16
CA SER A 155 -43.73 -2.14 23.56
C SER A 155 -44.48 -3.45 23.80
N ASP A 156 -45.28 -3.89 22.84
CA ASP A 156 -46.09 -5.13 22.91
C ASP A 156 -45.29 -6.41 22.60
N GLY A 157 -43.95 -6.27 22.37
CA GLY A 157 -43.07 -7.38 22.03
C GLY A 157 -43.10 -7.83 20.58
N SER A 158 -43.82 -7.11 19.71
CA SER A 158 -43.83 -7.40 18.28
C SER A 158 -42.50 -7.08 17.63
N ALA A 159 -42.30 -7.58 16.41
CA ALA A 159 -41.03 -7.42 15.70
C ALA A 159 -40.68 -5.95 15.41
N LYS A 160 -39.47 -5.56 15.66
CA LYS A 160 -38.97 -4.23 15.28
C LYS A 160 -39.00 -4.04 13.77
N THR A 161 -39.41 -2.85 13.35
CA THR A 161 -39.44 -2.46 11.94
C THR A 161 -38.37 -1.41 11.67
N SER A 162 -37.58 -1.59 10.64
CA SER A 162 -36.54 -0.62 10.21
C SER A 162 -36.85 -0.14 8.80
N VAL A 163 -36.98 1.16 8.63
CA VAL A 163 -37.23 1.80 7.34
C VAL A 163 -36.04 2.62 6.96
N PRO A 164 -35.27 2.21 5.93
CA PRO A 164 -34.16 3.00 5.38
C PRO A 164 -34.70 4.08 4.43
N SER A 165 -34.16 5.26 4.50
CA SER A 165 -34.35 6.37 3.57
C SER A 165 -33.01 6.84 3.05
N GLU A 166 -32.74 6.65 1.77
CA GLU A 166 -31.52 7.11 1.14
C GLU A 166 -31.55 8.61 0.89
N MET A 167 -30.54 9.31 1.34
CA MET A 167 -30.33 10.71 1.01
C MET A 167 -29.66 10.84 -0.37
N PRO A 168 -29.83 11.97 -1.07
CA PRO A 168 -29.11 12.22 -2.31
C PRO A 168 -27.59 12.05 -2.10
N PRO A 169 -26.87 11.33 -2.99
CA PRO A 169 -25.45 11.13 -2.87
C PRO A 169 -24.71 12.47 -2.91
N LYS A 170 -23.72 12.64 -2.04
CA LYS A 170 -22.86 13.83 -2.10
C LYS A 170 -22.05 13.82 -3.38
N PRO A 171 -21.72 15.00 -3.93
CA PRO A 171 -20.86 15.09 -5.12
C PRO A 171 -19.57 14.31 -4.95
N ALA A 172 -19.20 13.56 -5.99
CA ALA A 172 -17.97 12.79 -5.97
C ALA A 172 -16.76 13.73 -5.90
N TYR A 173 -15.89 13.47 -4.94
CA TYR A 173 -14.65 14.21 -4.77
C TYR A 173 -13.54 13.54 -5.60
N HIS A 174 -12.82 14.36 -6.36
CA HIS A 174 -11.68 13.92 -7.15
C HIS A 174 -10.44 14.70 -6.74
N GLU A 175 -9.39 14.00 -6.40
CA GLU A 175 -8.11 14.61 -6.06
C GLU A 175 -6.95 13.89 -6.75
N ASN A 176 -6.04 14.69 -7.31
CA ASN A 176 -4.77 14.22 -7.84
C ASN A 176 -3.67 14.66 -6.90
N ARG A 177 -2.98 13.71 -6.32
CA ARG A 177 -1.85 13.94 -5.42
C ARG A 177 -0.56 13.44 -6.02
N SER A 178 0.51 14.18 -5.74
CA SER A 178 1.87 13.78 -6.05
C SER A 178 2.68 13.81 -4.77
N SER A 179 3.32 12.71 -4.44
CA SER A 179 4.18 12.65 -3.28
C SER A 179 5.57 12.13 -3.65
N ARG A 180 6.55 12.66 -2.96
CA ARG A 180 7.96 12.30 -3.09
C ARG A 180 8.46 11.83 -1.75
N ARG A 181 9.16 10.68 -1.71
CA ARG A 181 9.61 10.06 -0.47
C ARG A 181 11.02 9.54 -0.59
N LEU A 182 11.77 9.72 0.45
CA LEU A 182 13.03 9.02 0.67
C LEU A 182 12.72 7.74 1.44
N GLY A 183 13.21 6.62 0.94
CA GLY A 183 13.04 5.31 1.57
C GLY A 183 14.38 4.65 1.81
N PHE A 184 14.38 3.71 2.75
CA PHE A 184 15.55 2.92 3.14
C PHE A 184 15.24 1.45 2.97
N GLY A 185 16.20 0.69 2.51
CA GLY A 185 16.02 -0.73 2.27
C GLY A 185 17.28 -1.54 2.55
N ALA A 186 17.05 -2.82 2.72
CA ALA A 186 18.09 -3.84 2.78
C ALA A 186 17.88 -4.84 1.65
N MET A 187 18.95 -5.44 1.19
CA MET A 187 18.91 -6.46 0.14
C MET A 187 19.86 -7.60 0.46
N ALA A 188 19.50 -8.77 -0.02
CA ALA A 188 20.38 -9.94 -0.01
C ALA A 188 20.13 -10.76 -1.27
N GLY A 189 21.13 -11.48 -1.73
CA GLY A 189 20.97 -12.30 -2.92
C GLY A 189 22.19 -13.15 -3.21
N VAL A 190 22.19 -13.76 -4.38
CA VAL A 190 23.29 -14.56 -4.89
C VAL A 190 23.50 -14.27 -6.36
N GLY A 191 24.75 -13.97 -6.72
CA GLY A 191 25.22 -13.93 -8.09
C GLY A 191 25.84 -15.27 -8.48
N ILE A 192 25.63 -15.69 -9.72
CA ILE A 192 26.23 -16.89 -10.29
C ILE A 192 27.03 -16.47 -11.53
N ASP A 193 28.34 -16.59 -11.47
CA ASP A 193 29.20 -16.27 -12.60
C ASP A 193 29.07 -17.37 -13.67
N VAL A 194 28.47 -17.01 -14.81
CA VAL A 194 28.18 -17.93 -15.94
C VAL A 194 29.20 -17.80 -17.08
N ALA A 195 29.83 -16.62 -17.20
CA ALA A 195 30.89 -16.34 -18.16
C ALA A 195 31.79 -15.20 -17.64
N PRO A 196 32.98 -14.99 -18.21
CA PRO A 196 33.80 -13.83 -17.86
C PRO A 196 33.00 -12.52 -17.98
N GLY A 197 32.93 -11.78 -16.90
CA GLY A 197 32.14 -10.53 -16.83
C GLY A 197 30.64 -10.68 -16.80
N LEU A 198 30.06 -11.90 -16.90
CA LEU A 198 28.61 -12.11 -16.91
C LEU A 198 28.15 -12.91 -15.70
N THR A 199 27.28 -12.32 -14.90
CA THR A 199 26.72 -12.89 -13.67
C THR A 199 25.18 -12.92 -13.76
N LEU A 200 24.58 -14.07 -13.50
CA LEU A 200 23.15 -14.17 -13.22
C LEU A 200 22.93 -13.79 -11.76
N ASP A 201 21.94 -12.96 -11.49
CA ASP A 201 21.68 -12.40 -10.17
C ASP A 201 20.26 -12.75 -9.72
N ALA A 202 20.14 -13.35 -8.54
CA ALA A 202 18.86 -13.60 -7.87
C ALA A 202 18.88 -12.90 -6.51
N GLY A 203 17.93 -12.01 -6.27
CA GLY A 203 17.95 -11.18 -5.09
C GLY A 203 16.58 -10.96 -4.47
N TYR A 204 16.64 -10.60 -3.20
CA TYR A 204 15.50 -10.14 -2.43
C TYR A 204 15.82 -8.78 -1.84
N ARG A 205 14.83 -7.87 -1.91
CA ARG A 205 14.93 -6.51 -1.40
C ARG A 205 13.71 -6.18 -0.54
N TYR A 206 13.98 -5.68 0.65
CA TYR A 206 13.00 -5.05 1.50
C TYR A 206 13.21 -3.55 1.47
N HIS A 207 12.14 -2.77 1.29
CA HIS A 207 12.24 -1.33 1.27
C HIS A 207 11.11 -0.69 2.09
N TYR A 208 11.48 0.24 2.96
CA TYR A 208 10.57 1.03 3.78
C TYR A 208 10.54 2.46 3.26
N TRP A 209 9.38 2.90 2.82
CA TRP A 209 9.15 4.21 2.21
C TRP A 209 8.58 5.25 3.17
N GLY A 210 8.42 4.91 4.45
CA GLY A 210 7.83 5.79 5.44
C GLY A 210 6.30 5.77 5.40
N ARG A 211 5.70 6.88 5.82
CA ARG A 211 4.24 7.06 5.80
C ARG A 211 3.82 7.80 4.54
N LEU A 212 2.93 7.19 3.76
CA LEU A 212 2.20 7.84 2.69
C LEU A 212 0.78 8.08 3.22
N GLU A 213 0.40 9.35 3.41
CA GLU A 213 -0.80 9.73 4.17
C GLU A 213 -0.77 9.14 5.59
N ASN A 214 -1.73 8.38 6.04
CA ASN A 214 -1.71 7.74 7.36
C ASN A 214 -1.24 6.28 7.34
N THR A 215 -0.70 5.82 6.22
CA THR A 215 -0.36 4.41 5.97
C THR A 215 1.14 4.21 5.89
N ARG A 216 1.66 3.18 6.55
CA ARG A 216 3.06 2.75 6.38
C ARG A 216 3.20 1.98 5.08
N PHE A 217 4.11 2.42 4.23
CA PHE A 217 4.34 1.83 2.93
C PHE A 217 5.65 1.03 2.92
N LYS A 218 5.55 -0.25 2.62
CA LYS A 218 6.65 -1.20 2.57
C LYS A 218 6.57 -2.00 1.29
N THR A 219 7.72 -2.31 0.71
CA THR A 219 7.79 -3.16 -0.48
C THR A 219 8.72 -4.34 -0.23
N HIS A 220 8.33 -5.49 -0.74
CA HIS A 220 9.08 -6.73 -0.76
C HIS A 220 9.25 -7.12 -2.22
N GLU A 221 10.47 -7.18 -2.68
CA GLU A 221 10.82 -7.41 -4.07
C GLU A 221 11.71 -8.65 -4.20
N ALA A 222 11.30 -9.60 -5.01
CA ALA A 222 12.15 -10.67 -5.48
C ALA A 222 12.56 -10.37 -6.92
N SER A 223 13.83 -10.47 -7.24
CA SER A 223 14.36 -10.09 -8.55
C SER A 223 15.25 -11.18 -9.15
N LEU A 224 15.14 -11.31 -10.47
CA LEU A 224 16.07 -12.07 -11.29
C LEU A 224 16.65 -11.12 -12.34
N GLY A 225 17.95 -11.18 -12.55
CA GLY A 225 18.63 -10.27 -13.45
C GLY A 225 19.93 -10.82 -14.00
N VAL A 226 20.49 -10.02 -14.88
CA VAL A 226 21.80 -10.26 -15.49
C VAL A 226 22.67 -9.04 -15.22
N ARG A 227 23.87 -9.28 -14.73
CA ARG A 227 24.87 -8.26 -14.47
C ARG A 227 26.07 -8.49 -15.38
N TYR A 228 26.48 -7.42 -16.06
CA TYR A 228 27.65 -7.42 -16.90
C TYR A 228 28.70 -6.48 -16.33
N ARG A 229 29.95 -6.97 -16.23
CA ARG A 229 31.12 -6.25 -15.73
C ARG A 229 32.09 -6.00 -16.90
N PHE A 230 32.45 -4.79 -17.08
CA PHE A 230 33.39 -4.33 -18.13
C PHE A 230 34.47 -3.41 -17.58
#